data_ca15b8c7ef745154480f13721aa60026
#
_entry.id   ca15b8c7ef745154480f13721aa60026
#
_cell.length_a   1.000
_cell.length_b   1.000
_cell.length_c   1.000
_cell.angle_alpha   90.00
_cell.angle_beta   90.00
_cell.angle_gamma   90.00
#
_symmetry.space_group_name_H-M   'P 1'
#
loop_
_entity.id
_entity.type
_entity.pdbx_description
1 polymer ?
#
loop_
_entity_poly.entity_id
_entity_poly.type
_entity_poly.pdbx_seq_one_letter_code
_entity_poly.pdbx_strand_id
1 'polypeptide(L)'
;LQEAYELSQSTNNMPEVCGRICPQDRLCEGNCVIEQSGHGTVTIGSVEKFITENVWENGWIKPIKINKEINLSVGIIGAGPAGLACAEQLRKSGYQVTIYDRYDRPGGLLIYGIPNFKLEKFVVERRTKLLKDSGINFIHKFEVGKNATLHELRKKHDAILIATGVYKAREIELSGNK
;
A
#
# COMPACT_ATOMS: atom_id res chain seq x y z
N LEU A 1 3.68 16.24 -15.82
CA LEU A 1 3.21 14.98 -15.19
C LEU A 1 4.05 14.60 -13.98
N GLN A 2 5.37 14.79 -14.00
CA GLN A 2 6.23 14.48 -12.86
C GLN A 2 5.84 15.30 -11.63
N GLU A 3 5.72 16.62 -11.76
CA GLU A 3 5.25 17.50 -10.67
C GLU A 3 3.85 17.14 -10.18
N ALA A 4 2.95 16.75 -11.08
CA ALA A 4 1.60 16.31 -10.72
C ALA A 4 1.64 15.00 -9.87
N TYR A 5 2.54 14.09 -10.21
CA TYR A 5 2.75 12.88 -9.43
C TYR A 5 3.35 13.19 -8.04
N GLU A 6 4.37 14.05 -7.99
CA GLU A 6 5.00 14.47 -6.73
C GLU A 6 3.98 15.11 -5.79
N LEU A 7 3.09 15.96 -6.33
CA LEU A 7 1.98 16.55 -5.57
C LEU A 7 0.99 15.48 -5.08
N SER A 8 0.55 14.57 -5.95
CA SER A 8 -0.34 13.46 -5.58
C SER A 8 0.29 12.57 -4.50
N GLN A 9 1.58 12.24 -4.64
CA GLN A 9 2.29 11.38 -3.68
C GLN A 9 2.61 12.08 -2.36
N SER A 10 2.54 13.39 -2.29
CA SER A 10 2.82 14.13 -1.05
C SER A 10 1.86 13.77 0.09
N THR A 11 0.65 13.37 -0.24
CA THR A 11 -0.41 12.98 0.72
C THR A 11 -0.94 11.56 0.53
N ASN A 12 -0.54 10.86 -0.55
CA ASN A 12 -0.98 9.50 -0.86
C ASN A 12 0.20 8.60 -1.23
N ASN A 13 0.46 7.57 -0.42
CA ASN A 13 1.57 6.63 -0.66
C ASN A 13 1.38 5.73 -1.89
N MET A 14 0.12 5.48 -2.29
CA MET A 14 -0.21 4.53 -3.35
C MET A 14 -1.27 5.09 -4.31
N PRO A 15 -1.00 6.22 -5.00
CA PRO A 15 -1.98 6.83 -5.88
C PRO A 15 -2.40 5.91 -7.04
N GLU A 16 -1.50 5.07 -7.54
CA GLU A 16 -1.81 4.07 -8.55
C GLU A 16 -2.83 3.01 -8.11
N VAL A 17 -2.88 2.72 -6.80
CA VAL A 17 -3.87 1.81 -6.21
C VAL A 17 -5.19 2.55 -5.99
N CYS A 18 -5.14 3.74 -5.39
CA CYS A 18 -6.31 4.55 -5.12
C CYS A 18 -7.09 4.92 -6.39
N GLY A 19 -6.40 5.31 -7.45
CA GLY A 19 -7.00 5.61 -8.75
C GLY A 19 -7.70 4.42 -9.43
N ARG A 20 -7.49 3.19 -8.92
CA ARG A 20 -8.13 1.97 -9.44
C ARG A 20 -9.23 1.41 -8.57
N ILE A 21 -9.05 1.40 -7.24
CA ILE A 21 -9.92 0.64 -6.35
C ILE A 21 -10.92 1.49 -5.56
N CYS A 22 -10.67 2.78 -5.43
CA CYS A 22 -11.59 3.68 -4.73
C CYS A 22 -12.94 3.72 -5.49
N PRO A 23 -14.08 3.60 -4.80
CA PRO A 23 -15.40 3.67 -5.44
C PRO A 23 -15.79 5.12 -5.73
N GLN A 24 -15.09 5.77 -6.64
CA GLN A 24 -15.23 7.19 -6.95
C GLN A 24 -16.62 7.56 -7.44
N ASP A 25 -17.28 6.64 -8.18
CA ASP A 25 -18.67 6.76 -8.66
C ASP A 25 -19.67 7.00 -7.54
N ARG A 26 -19.39 6.52 -6.34
CA ARG A 26 -20.22 6.68 -5.14
C ARG A 26 -19.72 7.75 -4.17
N LEU A 27 -18.54 8.26 -4.39
CA LEU A 27 -17.85 9.21 -3.52
C LEU A 27 -17.64 10.55 -4.24
N CYS A 28 -16.39 10.88 -4.59
CA CYS A 28 -16.04 12.19 -5.13
C CYS A 28 -16.63 12.46 -6.52
N GLU A 29 -16.65 11.47 -7.41
CA GLU A 29 -17.20 11.63 -8.75
C GLU A 29 -18.75 11.70 -8.71
N GLY A 30 -19.41 10.80 -7.95
CA GLY A 30 -20.86 10.78 -7.80
C GLY A 30 -21.46 11.99 -7.07
N ASN A 31 -20.63 12.80 -6.41
CA ASN A 31 -21.02 14.02 -5.70
C ASN A 31 -20.29 15.27 -6.24
N CYS A 32 -19.83 15.22 -7.48
CA CYS A 32 -19.06 16.29 -8.07
C CYS A 32 -19.89 17.56 -8.27
N VAL A 33 -19.52 18.67 -7.65
CA VAL A 33 -20.24 19.95 -7.77
C VAL A 33 -20.14 20.56 -9.18
N ILE A 34 -19.08 20.21 -9.94
CA ILE A 34 -18.91 20.65 -11.33
C ILE A 34 -19.95 20.00 -12.23
N GLU A 35 -20.29 18.73 -12.00
CA GLU A 35 -21.38 18.04 -12.70
C GLU A 35 -22.73 18.71 -12.42
N GLN A 36 -22.99 19.06 -11.16
CA GLN A 36 -24.20 19.76 -10.76
C GLN A 36 -24.36 21.13 -11.45
N SER A 37 -23.25 21.76 -11.84
CA SER A 37 -23.23 23.01 -12.63
C SER A 37 -23.32 22.81 -14.15
N GLY A 38 -23.47 21.56 -14.62
CA GLY A 38 -23.64 21.22 -16.04
C GLY A 38 -22.35 21.10 -16.85
N HIS A 39 -21.17 21.04 -16.18
CA HIS A 39 -19.86 20.96 -16.85
C HIS A 39 -19.25 19.55 -16.88
N GLY A 40 -20.01 18.54 -16.42
CA GLY A 40 -19.55 17.15 -16.34
C GLY A 40 -18.71 16.87 -15.10
N THR A 41 -18.60 15.58 -14.76
CA THR A 41 -17.88 15.11 -13.59
C THR A 41 -16.36 15.16 -13.81
N VAL A 42 -15.60 15.58 -12.79
CA VAL A 42 -14.16 15.41 -12.77
C VAL A 42 -13.82 13.95 -12.42
N THR A 43 -13.28 13.20 -13.38
CA THR A 43 -12.93 11.78 -13.25
C THR A 43 -11.61 11.60 -12.48
N ILE A 44 -11.63 11.89 -11.17
CA ILE A 44 -10.44 11.96 -10.31
C ILE A 44 -9.61 10.67 -10.36
N GLY A 45 -10.26 9.51 -10.27
CA GLY A 45 -9.56 8.23 -10.34
C GLY A 45 -8.87 7.97 -11.65
N SER A 46 -9.50 8.31 -12.77
CA SER A 46 -8.89 8.19 -14.10
C SER A 46 -7.71 9.14 -14.28
N VAL A 47 -7.81 10.37 -13.74
CA VAL A 47 -6.72 11.36 -13.75
C VAL A 47 -5.54 10.86 -12.91
N GLU A 48 -5.78 10.36 -11.70
CA GLU A 48 -4.75 9.81 -10.82
C GLU A 48 -4.07 8.59 -11.46
N LYS A 49 -4.87 7.67 -12.03
CA LYS A 49 -4.34 6.53 -12.78
C LYS A 49 -3.48 6.96 -13.97
N PHE A 50 -3.94 7.92 -14.76
CA PHE A 50 -3.19 8.42 -15.91
C PHE A 50 -1.84 9.03 -15.49
N ILE A 51 -1.83 9.90 -14.49
CA ILE A 51 -0.59 10.50 -13.96
C ILE A 51 0.38 9.41 -13.51
N THR A 52 -0.10 8.46 -12.70
CA THR A 52 0.76 7.43 -12.12
C THR A 52 1.31 6.46 -13.15
N GLU A 53 0.50 6.01 -14.13
CA GLU A 53 1.01 5.13 -15.18
C GLU A 53 2.10 5.79 -16.02
N ASN A 54 1.87 7.05 -16.45
CA ASN A 54 2.86 7.77 -17.24
C ASN A 54 4.20 7.92 -16.51
N VAL A 55 4.23 8.20 -15.21
CA VAL A 55 5.50 8.32 -14.48
C VAL A 55 6.19 6.97 -14.27
N TRP A 56 5.43 5.88 -14.14
CA TRP A 56 5.98 4.52 -14.10
C TRP A 56 6.59 4.12 -15.46
N GLU A 57 5.86 4.34 -16.56
CA GLU A 57 6.29 4.00 -17.91
C GLU A 57 7.55 4.76 -18.32
N ASN A 58 7.65 6.03 -17.94
CA ASN A 58 8.84 6.85 -18.19
C ASN A 58 9.99 6.58 -17.20
N GLY A 59 9.81 5.68 -16.23
CA GLY A 59 10.84 5.35 -15.25
C GLY A 59 11.27 6.51 -14.35
N TRP A 60 10.38 7.47 -14.10
CA TRP A 60 10.66 8.64 -13.26
C TRP A 60 10.57 8.32 -11.77
N ILE A 61 9.82 7.29 -11.40
CA ILE A 61 9.74 6.82 -10.02
C ILE A 61 11.05 6.09 -9.68
N LYS A 62 11.72 6.56 -8.64
CA LYS A 62 13.00 6.00 -8.18
C LYS A 62 12.88 5.49 -6.75
N PRO A 63 13.70 4.53 -6.36
CA PRO A 63 13.83 4.12 -4.97
C PRO A 63 14.14 5.30 -4.05
N ILE A 64 13.62 5.23 -2.83
CA ILE A 64 13.81 6.26 -1.81
C ILE A 64 15.31 6.43 -1.55
N LYS A 65 15.80 7.65 -1.74
CA LYS A 65 17.15 8.04 -1.35
C LYS A 65 17.10 8.64 0.05
N ILE A 66 17.92 8.12 0.94
CA ILE A 66 18.01 8.57 2.31
C ILE A 66 19.26 9.41 2.47
N ASN A 67 19.09 10.61 2.99
CA ASN A 67 20.21 11.52 3.25
C ASN A 67 21.00 11.09 4.49
N LYS A 68 20.32 10.53 5.49
CA LYS A 68 20.92 10.10 6.75
C LYS A 68 20.15 8.91 7.32
N GLU A 69 20.85 7.79 7.51
CA GLU A 69 20.29 6.64 8.23
C GLU A 69 20.14 6.98 9.71
N ILE A 70 18.98 6.63 10.25
CA ILE A 70 18.72 6.64 11.69
C ILE A 70 19.01 5.22 12.19
N ASN A 71 19.89 5.09 13.19
CA ASN A 71 20.25 3.80 13.76
C ASN A 71 19.17 3.27 14.73
N LEU A 72 17.91 3.30 14.26
CA LEU A 72 16.75 2.73 14.93
C LEU A 72 15.98 1.90 13.92
N SER A 73 15.46 0.78 14.39
CA SER A 73 14.76 -0.21 13.56
C SER A 73 13.29 -0.34 13.94
N VAL A 74 12.44 -0.49 12.93
CA VAL A 74 11.01 -0.74 13.12
C VAL A 74 10.64 -2.07 12.47
N GLY A 75 10.03 -2.96 13.26
CA GLY A 75 9.41 -4.18 12.76
C GLY A 75 7.94 -3.94 12.45
N ILE A 76 7.48 -4.32 11.27
CA ILE A 76 6.07 -4.23 10.87
C ILE A 76 5.52 -5.64 10.67
N ILE A 77 4.42 -5.96 11.33
CA ILE A 77 3.75 -7.26 11.21
C ILE A 77 2.56 -7.10 10.27
N GLY A 78 2.71 -7.61 9.05
CA GLY A 78 1.74 -7.51 7.96
C GLY A 78 2.20 -6.62 6.81
N ALA A 79 2.28 -7.21 5.61
CA ALA A 79 2.64 -6.53 4.36
C ALA A 79 1.41 -6.08 3.54
N GLY A 80 0.29 -5.81 4.21
CA GLY A 80 -0.89 -5.20 3.58
C GLY A 80 -0.69 -3.70 3.32
N PRO A 81 -1.71 -3.00 2.76
CA PRO A 81 -1.59 -1.57 2.41
C PRO A 81 -1.16 -0.70 3.59
N ALA A 82 -1.67 -0.95 4.80
CA ALA A 82 -1.29 -0.19 5.99
C ALA A 82 0.20 -0.37 6.35
N GLY A 83 0.68 -1.62 6.32
CA GLY A 83 2.09 -1.93 6.59
C GLY A 83 3.03 -1.36 5.54
N LEU A 84 2.66 -1.44 4.25
CA LEU A 84 3.44 -0.90 3.15
C LEU A 84 3.52 0.64 3.20
N ALA A 85 2.41 1.33 3.47
CA ALA A 85 2.38 2.78 3.59
C ALA A 85 3.23 3.27 4.77
N CYS A 86 3.10 2.63 5.93
CA CYS A 86 3.92 2.96 7.09
C CYS A 86 5.42 2.69 6.82
N ALA A 87 5.75 1.57 6.20
CA ALA A 87 7.12 1.23 5.83
C ALA A 87 7.76 2.28 4.93
N GLU A 88 7.02 2.78 3.94
CA GLU A 88 7.47 3.83 3.05
C GLU A 88 7.78 5.12 3.81
N GLN A 89 6.88 5.59 4.68
CA GLN A 89 7.07 6.82 5.44
C GLN A 89 8.23 6.72 6.44
N LEU A 90 8.34 5.58 7.13
CA LEU A 90 9.46 5.33 8.03
C LEU A 90 10.79 5.31 7.27
N ARG A 91 10.81 4.68 6.10
CA ARG A 91 12.01 4.63 5.28
C ARG A 91 12.40 6.00 4.73
N LYS A 92 11.44 6.82 4.28
CA LYS A 92 11.66 8.24 3.90
C LYS A 92 12.26 9.04 5.04
N SER A 93 11.87 8.73 6.27
CA SER A 93 12.40 9.37 7.49
C SER A 93 13.77 8.82 7.93
N GLY A 94 14.33 7.81 7.25
CA GLY A 94 15.65 7.26 7.51
C GLY A 94 15.71 6.07 8.47
N TYR A 95 14.56 5.55 8.93
CA TYR A 95 14.53 4.36 9.80
C TYR A 95 14.83 3.08 9.04
N GLN A 96 15.44 2.11 9.72
CA GLN A 96 15.57 0.74 9.24
C GLN A 96 14.24 0.03 9.39
N VAL A 97 13.71 -0.56 8.31
CA VAL A 97 12.38 -1.17 8.32
C VAL A 97 12.45 -2.62 7.89
N THR A 98 11.83 -3.50 8.69
CA THR A 98 11.62 -4.90 8.34
C THR A 98 10.13 -5.23 8.44
N ILE A 99 9.57 -5.77 7.36
CA ILE A 99 8.19 -6.22 7.29
C ILE A 99 8.17 -7.75 7.38
N TYR A 100 7.37 -8.28 8.29
CA TYR A 100 7.11 -9.70 8.49
C TYR A 100 5.72 -10.04 7.98
N ASP A 101 5.60 -10.99 7.07
CA ASP A 101 4.31 -11.43 6.58
C ASP A 101 4.22 -12.95 6.48
N ARG A 102 3.07 -13.51 6.87
CA ARG A 102 2.84 -14.96 6.83
C ARG A 102 2.65 -15.51 5.42
N TYR A 103 2.31 -14.66 4.48
CA TYR A 103 2.12 -15.02 3.08
C TYR A 103 3.44 -15.00 2.29
N ASP A 104 3.40 -15.51 1.09
CA ASP A 104 4.56 -15.62 0.20
C ASP A 104 4.87 -14.34 -0.59
N ARG A 105 3.91 -13.41 -0.65
CA ARG A 105 4.04 -12.13 -1.37
C ARG A 105 3.47 -10.97 -0.57
N PRO A 106 4.08 -9.77 -0.68
CA PRO A 106 3.56 -8.57 -0.05
C PRO A 106 2.34 -8.02 -0.79
N GLY A 107 1.52 -7.25 -0.11
CA GLY A 107 0.33 -6.58 -0.65
C GLY A 107 -0.95 -6.92 0.09
N GLY A 108 -0.99 -7.99 0.90
CA GLY A 108 -2.18 -8.38 1.65
C GLY A 108 -3.40 -8.52 0.73
N LEU A 109 -4.52 -7.91 1.06
CA LEU A 109 -5.74 -7.97 0.25
C LEU A 109 -5.60 -7.37 -1.16
N LEU A 110 -4.62 -6.50 -1.41
CA LEU A 110 -4.34 -6.01 -2.77
C LEU A 110 -3.91 -7.15 -3.71
N ILE A 111 -3.25 -8.18 -3.17
CA ILE A 111 -2.83 -9.37 -3.92
C ILE A 111 -3.86 -10.49 -3.78
N TYR A 112 -4.30 -10.79 -2.55
CA TYR A 112 -5.08 -12.01 -2.26
C TYR A 112 -6.59 -11.80 -2.23
N GLY A 113 -7.07 -10.55 -2.16
CA GLY A 113 -8.51 -10.25 -2.02
C GLY A 113 -9.12 -9.55 -3.23
N ILE A 114 -8.47 -8.54 -3.79
CA ILE A 114 -9.02 -7.74 -4.90
C ILE A 114 -8.86 -8.49 -6.24
N PRO A 115 -9.93 -8.64 -7.04
CA PRO A 115 -9.83 -9.29 -8.35
C PRO A 115 -8.91 -8.54 -9.31
N ASN A 116 -8.24 -9.29 -10.22
CA ASN A 116 -7.26 -8.74 -11.15
C ASN A 116 -7.86 -7.71 -12.14
N PHE A 117 -9.12 -7.86 -12.50
CA PHE A 117 -9.81 -6.90 -13.37
C PHE A 117 -10.03 -5.53 -12.72
N LYS A 118 -9.99 -5.45 -11.37
CA LYS A 118 -10.13 -4.21 -10.62
C LYS A 118 -8.77 -3.62 -10.22
N LEU A 119 -7.80 -4.46 -9.91
CA LEU A 119 -6.44 -4.07 -9.60
C LEU A 119 -5.47 -5.12 -10.14
N GLU A 120 -4.80 -4.79 -11.21
CA GLU A 120 -3.80 -5.64 -11.84
C GLU A 120 -2.63 -5.90 -10.86
N LYS A 121 -2.25 -7.16 -10.69
CA LYS A 121 -1.27 -7.56 -9.67
C LYS A 121 0.10 -6.94 -9.89
N PHE A 122 0.50 -6.73 -11.15
CA PHE A 122 1.76 -6.08 -11.48
C PHE A 122 1.88 -4.67 -10.87
N VAL A 123 0.75 -3.94 -10.69
CA VAL A 123 0.73 -2.60 -10.06
C VAL A 123 1.21 -2.69 -8.61
N VAL A 124 0.76 -3.70 -7.88
CA VAL A 124 1.19 -3.95 -6.50
C VAL A 124 2.62 -4.46 -6.45
N GLU A 125 2.98 -5.36 -7.37
CA GLU A 125 4.32 -5.97 -7.45
C GLU A 125 5.39 -4.93 -7.77
N ARG A 126 5.15 -4.01 -8.72
CA ARG A 126 6.11 -2.93 -9.01
C ARG A 126 6.30 -1.97 -7.82
N ARG A 127 5.21 -1.65 -7.08
CA ARG A 127 5.29 -0.83 -5.87
C ARG A 127 6.09 -1.53 -4.78
N THR A 128 5.81 -2.80 -4.51
CA THR A 128 6.54 -3.57 -3.49
C THR A 128 8.00 -3.79 -3.87
N LYS A 129 8.30 -3.96 -5.16
CA LYS A 129 9.68 -3.99 -5.66
C LYS A 129 10.38 -2.66 -5.39
N LEU A 130 9.75 -1.53 -5.68
CA LEU A 130 10.29 -0.19 -5.40
C LEU A 130 10.65 -0.03 -3.91
N LEU A 131 9.76 -0.47 -3.02
CA LEU A 131 9.99 -0.41 -1.58
C LEU A 131 11.16 -1.31 -1.15
N LYS A 132 11.29 -2.49 -1.73
CA LYS A 132 12.43 -3.38 -1.52
C LYS A 132 13.73 -2.74 -2.01
N ASP A 133 13.72 -2.18 -3.21
CA ASP A 133 14.86 -1.48 -3.81
C ASP A 133 15.23 -0.21 -3.00
N SER A 134 14.30 0.31 -2.20
CA SER A 134 14.51 1.42 -1.24
C SER A 134 15.14 0.99 0.09
N GLY A 135 15.48 -0.30 0.25
CA GLY A 135 16.12 -0.85 1.44
C GLY A 135 15.17 -1.31 2.54
N ILE A 136 13.88 -1.47 2.25
CA ILE A 136 12.93 -2.12 3.17
C ILE A 136 13.13 -3.63 3.07
N ASN A 137 13.36 -4.28 4.22
CA ASN A 137 13.53 -5.73 4.28
C ASN A 137 12.16 -6.43 4.40
N PHE A 138 11.91 -7.43 3.54
CA PHE A 138 10.68 -8.24 3.56
C PHE A 138 11.01 -9.67 3.95
N ILE A 139 10.36 -10.17 4.99
CA ILE A 139 10.44 -11.55 5.47
C ILE A 139 9.08 -12.21 5.29
N HIS A 140 8.97 -13.01 4.22
CA HIS A 140 7.76 -13.73 3.86
C HIS A 140 7.69 -15.11 4.51
N LYS A 141 6.49 -15.73 4.49
CA LYS A 141 6.20 -17.03 5.12
C LYS A 141 6.58 -17.04 6.60
N PHE A 142 6.45 -15.89 7.24
CA PHE A 142 6.79 -15.68 8.64
C PHE A 142 5.54 -15.31 9.44
N GLU A 143 5.09 -16.25 10.25
CA GLU A 143 3.90 -16.09 11.10
C GLU A 143 4.34 -15.83 12.54
N VAL A 144 4.01 -14.65 13.04
CA VAL A 144 4.26 -14.27 14.43
C VAL A 144 3.40 -15.14 15.35
N GLY A 145 4.01 -15.70 16.37
CA GLY A 145 3.42 -16.73 17.23
C GLY A 145 3.82 -18.16 16.85
N LYS A 146 4.33 -18.38 15.63
CA LYS A 146 4.89 -19.66 15.19
C LYS A 146 6.40 -19.61 14.94
N ASN A 147 6.84 -18.67 14.09
CA ASN A 147 8.25 -18.54 13.73
C ASN A 147 9.05 -17.72 14.75
N ALA A 148 8.41 -16.76 15.39
CA ALA A 148 8.91 -16.04 16.54
C ALA A 148 7.74 -15.45 17.34
N THR A 149 7.96 -15.24 18.62
CA THR A 149 7.01 -14.55 19.48
C THR A 149 7.06 -13.03 19.27
N LEU A 150 6.00 -12.33 19.62
CA LEU A 150 6.00 -10.86 19.63
C LEU A 150 7.09 -10.29 20.56
N HIS A 151 7.38 -10.99 21.65
CA HIS A 151 8.41 -10.58 22.60
C HIS A 151 9.82 -10.63 21.98
N GLU A 152 10.13 -11.66 21.19
CA GLU A 152 11.41 -11.76 20.46
C GLU A 152 11.54 -10.64 19.42
N LEU A 153 10.47 -10.33 18.68
CA LEU A 153 10.49 -9.21 17.73
C LEU A 153 10.68 -7.85 18.43
N ARG A 154 10.06 -7.66 19.62
CA ARG A 154 10.26 -6.44 20.42
C ARG A 154 11.68 -6.30 20.96
N LYS A 155 12.41 -7.39 21.15
CA LYS A 155 13.84 -7.33 21.49
C LYS A 155 14.74 -7.01 20.29
N LYS A 156 14.26 -7.35 19.09
CA LYS A 156 15.01 -7.18 17.85
C LYS A 156 14.85 -5.78 17.24
N HIS A 157 13.74 -5.10 17.55
CA HIS A 157 13.40 -3.79 16.97
C HIS A 157 13.11 -2.79 18.07
N ASP A 158 13.42 -1.52 17.81
CA ASP A 158 13.13 -0.40 18.73
C ASP A 158 11.62 -0.13 18.83
N ALA A 159 10.88 -0.39 17.75
CA ALA A 159 9.42 -0.32 17.74
C ALA A 159 8.80 -1.43 16.88
N ILE A 160 7.54 -1.76 17.19
CA ILE A 160 6.73 -2.73 16.42
C ILE A 160 5.39 -2.09 16.04
N LEU A 161 5.06 -2.16 14.77
CA LEU A 161 3.71 -1.88 14.26
C LEU A 161 2.99 -3.20 13.94
N ILE A 162 1.74 -3.32 14.40
CA ILE A 162 0.85 -4.42 14.04
C ILE A 162 -0.13 -3.94 12.99
N ALA A 163 -0.02 -4.47 11.75
CA ALA A 163 -0.81 -4.09 10.58
C ALA A 163 -1.40 -5.32 9.87
N THR A 164 -1.90 -6.27 10.66
CA THR A 164 -2.33 -7.60 10.19
C THR A 164 -3.66 -7.62 9.45
N GLY A 165 -4.44 -6.55 9.51
CA GLY A 165 -5.78 -6.51 8.93
C GLY A 165 -6.80 -7.32 9.74
N VAL A 166 -7.94 -7.67 9.11
CA VAL A 166 -9.04 -8.41 9.72
C VAL A 166 -9.20 -9.75 9.02
N TYR A 167 -9.10 -10.84 9.76
CA TYR A 167 -9.13 -12.21 9.21
C TYR A 167 -10.43 -12.96 9.50
N LYS A 168 -11.21 -12.53 10.49
CA LYS A 168 -12.50 -13.16 10.77
C LYS A 168 -13.53 -12.61 9.78
N ALA A 169 -13.95 -13.44 8.83
CA ALA A 169 -15.04 -13.11 7.93
C ALA A 169 -16.32 -12.83 8.71
N ARG A 170 -17.10 -11.86 8.25
CA ARG A 170 -18.49 -11.72 8.70
C ARG A 170 -19.31 -12.71 7.88
N GLU A 171 -19.97 -13.64 8.54
CA GLU A 171 -20.91 -14.51 7.88
C GLU A 171 -22.24 -13.78 7.69
N ILE A 172 -22.82 -13.95 6.51
CA ILE A 172 -24.18 -13.53 6.23
C ILE A 172 -25.05 -14.75 6.46
N GLU A 173 -25.98 -14.68 7.41
CA GLU A 173 -26.93 -15.75 7.66
C GLU A 173 -27.96 -15.80 6.51
N LEU A 174 -27.66 -16.64 5.52
CA LEU A 174 -28.55 -16.96 4.41
C LEU A 174 -28.85 -18.46 4.42
N SER A 175 -30.10 -18.82 4.10
CA SER A 175 -30.46 -20.23 3.94
C SER A 175 -29.66 -20.83 2.76
N GLY A 176 -28.98 -21.94 3.00
CA GLY A 176 -28.10 -22.59 2.04
C GLY A 176 -26.62 -22.19 2.14
N ASN A 177 -26.24 -21.34 3.06
CA ASN A 177 -24.86 -21.00 3.35
C ASN A 177 -24.27 -22.02 4.35
N LYS A 178 -23.88 -23.21 3.84
CA LYS A 178 -23.13 -24.24 4.58
C LYS A 178 -21.98 -24.73 3.73
#